data_28d3bec564a913b5e2809a7e4b02cfc1
#
_entry.id   28d3bec564a913b5e2809a7e4b02cfc1
#
_cell.length_a   1.000
_cell.length_b   1.000
_cell.length_c   1.000
_cell.angle_alpha   90.00
_cell.angle_beta   90.00
_cell.angle_gamma   90.00
#
_symmetry.space_group_name_H-M   'P 1'
#
loop_
_entity.id
_entity.type
_entity.pdbx_description
1 polymer ?
#
loop_
_entity_poly.entity_id
_entity_poly.type
_entity_poly.pdbx_seq_one_letter_code
_entity_poly.pdbx_strand_id
1 'polypeptide(L)'
;MLSILLISIFTVKPTISCIEASGFKNLDEVLIEVENANIAFKTLRANIVFTRTIKLLESNEISKGDLSYKKPKKLYLKFYPPRYEINIVDGKYVWIFHPKEKQVEKYELSNSKQSTQGISFFEFGYGESVNQAKINYKINLLDVKEVAKKKFYILDMIPKDPKAQYSEIKLWIEEGFWLPNRIELYESGGEVVNVIELTNITLNKGMSDKLFIFDVPRGVEVIEPLK
;
A
#
# COMPACT_ATOMS: atom_id res chain seq x y z
N MET A 1 -35.53 66.18 45.03
CA MET A 1 -35.77 65.26 43.90
C MET A 1 -34.43 64.52 43.59
N LEU A 2 -34.35 63.29 44.01
CA LEU A 2 -33.16 62.48 43.85
C LEU A 2 -33.37 61.52 42.68
N SER A 3 -32.63 61.70 41.59
CA SER A 3 -32.74 60.90 40.37
C SER A 3 -31.81 59.66 40.49
N ILE A 4 -32.40 58.45 40.57
CA ILE A 4 -31.69 57.21 40.64
C ILE A 4 -31.42 56.76 39.22
N LEU A 5 -30.09 56.67 38.87
CA LEU A 5 -29.59 56.14 37.58
C LEU A 5 -29.49 54.65 37.70
N LEU A 6 -30.34 53.88 37.00
CA LEU A 6 -30.25 52.43 36.91
C LEU A 6 -29.20 52.04 35.82
N ILE A 7 -28.09 51.50 36.27
CA ILE A 7 -27.08 50.91 35.38
C ILE A 7 -27.46 49.44 35.18
N SER A 8 -27.91 49.09 33.96
CA SER A 8 -28.15 47.73 33.55
C SER A 8 -26.82 47.06 33.13
N ILE A 9 -26.37 46.11 33.93
CA ILE A 9 -25.19 45.30 33.63
C ILE A 9 -25.61 44.21 32.61
N PHE A 10 -25.18 44.36 31.35
CA PHE A 10 -25.31 43.32 30.32
C PHE A 10 -24.23 42.26 30.57
N THR A 11 -24.63 41.13 31.13
CA THR A 11 -23.76 39.94 31.20
C THR A 11 -23.71 39.25 29.85
N VAL A 12 -22.63 39.47 29.09
CA VAL A 12 -22.31 38.68 27.89
C VAL A 12 -21.87 37.28 28.33
N LYS A 13 -22.72 36.29 28.11
CA LYS A 13 -22.33 34.90 28.26
C LYS A 13 -21.37 34.54 27.13
N PRO A 14 -20.19 33.95 27.41
CA PRO A 14 -19.34 33.44 26.34
C PRO A 14 -20.05 32.24 25.69
N THR A 15 -20.44 32.40 24.45
CA THR A 15 -20.86 31.28 23.59
C THR A 15 -19.57 30.46 23.30
N ILE A 16 -19.39 29.37 23.99
CA ILE A 16 -18.43 28.35 23.60
C ILE A 16 -19.00 27.77 22.30
N SER A 17 -18.47 28.23 21.18
CA SER A 17 -18.66 27.59 19.90
C SER A 17 -17.98 26.20 20.00
N CYS A 18 -18.79 25.15 20.15
CA CYS A 18 -18.31 23.80 19.88
C CYS A 18 -17.88 23.81 18.40
N ILE A 19 -16.56 23.75 18.18
CA ILE A 19 -16.01 23.40 16.89
C ILE A 19 -16.56 21.99 16.65
N GLU A 20 -17.52 21.86 15.75
CA GLU A 20 -17.94 20.56 15.22
C GLU A 20 -16.65 19.89 14.74
N ALA A 21 -16.30 18.78 15.36
CA ALA A 21 -15.19 17.95 14.93
C ALA A 21 -15.43 17.66 13.45
N SER A 22 -14.52 18.10 12.60
CA SER A 22 -14.55 17.79 11.18
C SER A 22 -14.82 16.29 11.07
N GLY A 23 -15.84 15.85 10.32
CA GLY A 23 -16.22 14.43 10.22
C GLY A 23 -15.14 13.55 9.57
N PHE A 24 -13.88 13.97 9.66
CA PHE A 24 -12.68 13.30 9.16
C PHE A 24 -11.81 12.87 10.34
N LYS A 25 -11.31 11.62 10.25
CA LYS A 25 -10.33 11.10 11.20
C LYS A 25 -8.98 11.81 11.05
N ASN A 26 -8.29 12.01 12.15
CA ASN A 26 -6.90 12.46 12.15
C ASN A 26 -5.95 11.29 11.83
N LEU A 27 -4.65 11.58 11.69
CA LEU A 27 -3.64 10.58 11.34
C LEU A 27 -3.61 9.38 12.31
N ASP A 28 -3.63 9.63 13.61
CA ASP A 28 -3.54 8.55 14.60
C ASP A 28 -4.78 7.66 14.58
N GLU A 29 -5.97 8.23 14.41
CA GLU A 29 -7.21 7.47 14.26
C GLU A 29 -7.20 6.61 12.99
N VAL A 30 -6.70 7.14 11.86
CA VAL A 30 -6.53 6.37 10.62
C VAL A 30 -5.54 5.22 10.82
N LEU A 31 -4.40 5.47 11.46
CA LEU A 31 -3.38 4.45 11.70
C LEU A 31 -3.87 3.33 12.64
N ILE A 32 -4.71 3.66 13.62
CA ILE A 32 -5.37 2.65 14.47
C ILE A 32 -6.28 1.73 13.64
N GLU A 33 -7.10 2.31 12.76
CA GLU A 33 -7.99 1.51 11.90
C GLU A 33 -7.20 0.64 10.92
N VAL A 34 -6.12 1.18 10.32
CA VAL A 34 -5.22 0.43 9.45
C VAL A 34 -4.59 -0.75 10.18
N GLU A 35 -4.09 -0.54 11.41
CA GLU A 35 -3.51 -1.61 12.24
C GLU A 35 -4.54 -2.69 12.55
N ASN A 36 -5.76 -2.30 12.96
CA ASN A 36 -6.85 -3.23 13.24
C ASN A 36 -7.22 -4.07 12.01
N ALA A 37 -7.37 -3.43 10.86
CA ALA A 37 -7.64 -4.10 9.59
C ALA A 37 -6.48 -5.03 9.19
N ASN A 38 -5.24 -4.58 9.38
CA ASN A 38 -4.05 -5.37 9.11
C ASN A 38 -3.98 -6.62 10.01
N ILE A 39 -4.27 -6.50 11.30
CA ILE A 39 -4.33 -7.67 12.21
C ILE A 39 -5.44 -8.64 11.81
N ALA A 40 -6.59 -8.13 11.43
CA ALA A 40 -7.79 -8.93 11.15
C ALA A 40 -7.70 -9.75 9.86
N PHE A 41 -6.98 -9.27 8.82
CA PHE A 41 -6.91 -10.02 7.58
C PHE A 41 -5.83 -11.11 7.60
N LYS A 42 -6.14 -12.25 6.99
CA LYS A 42 -5.23 -13.42 6.85
C LYS A 42 -4.94 -13.74 5.39
N THR A 43 -5.92 -13.57 4.52
CA THR A 43 -5.79 -13.82 3.08
C THR A 43 -6.45 -12.70 2.30
N LEU A 44 -5.88 -12.38 1.14
CA LEU A 44 -6.40 -11.39 0.19
C LEU A 44 -6.34 -11.97 -1.22
N ARG A 45 -7.40 -11.76 -2.00
CA ARG A 45 -7.42 -11.91 -3.46
C ARG A 45 -7.89 -10.60 -4.08
N ALA A 46 -7.27 -10.22 -5.17
CA ALA A 46 -7.64 -9.02 -5.91
C ALA A 46 -7.25 -9.14 -7.38
N ASN A 47 -7.88 -8.34 -8.24
CA ASN A 47 -7.29 -7.99 -9.51
C ASN A 47 -6.31 -6.83 -9.29
N ILE A 48 -5.21 -6.81 -10.04
CA ILE A 48 -4.20 -5.77 -9.97
C ILE A 48 -4.07 -5.05 -11.31
N VAL A 49 -3.95 -3.74 -11.25
CA VAL A 49 -3.46 -2.90 -12.34
C VAL A 49 -2.18 -2.24 -11.85
N PHE A 50 -1.09 -2.51 -12.55
CA PHE A 50 0.22 -1.90 -12.30
C PHE A 50 0.53 -0.95 -13.44
N THR A 51 0.76 0.31 -13.13
CA THR A 51 1.14 1.34 -14.10
C THR A 51 2.52 1.86 -13.74
N ARG A 52 3.47 1.74 -14.66
CA ARG A 52 4.79 2.35 -14.57
C ARG A 52 4.85 3.56 -15.50
N THR A 53 5.05 4.72 -14.93
CA THR A 53 5.23 5.99 -15.67
C THR A 53 6.69 6.38 -15.63
N ILE A 54 7.30 6.60 -16.80
CA ILE A 54 8.65 7.15 -16.95
C ILE A 54 8.48 8.56 -17.51
N LYS A 55 8.61 9.56 -16.64
CA LYS A 55 8.31 10.96 -16.98
C LYS A 55 9.17 11.49 -18.13
N LEU A 56 10.48 11.18 -18.11
CA LEU A 56 11.42 11.63 -19.14
C LEU A 56 11.03 11.11 -20.55
N LEU A 57 10.45 9.92 -20.63
CA LEU A 57 10.05 9.29 -21.90
C LEU A 57 8.57 9.54 -22.23
N GLU A 58 7.83 10.25 -21.38
CA GLU A 58 6.37 10.43 -21.48
C GLU A 58 5.62 9.10 -21.74
N SER A 59 6.16 7.99 -21.19
CA SER A 59 5.64 6.64 -21.45
C SER A 59 4.96 6.06 -20.24
N ASN A 60 3.87 5.32 -20.50
CA ASN A 60 3.13 4.56 -19.50
C ASN A 60 3.08 3.09 -19.90
N GLU A 61 3.57 2.23 -19.03
CA GLU A 61 3.46 0.77 -19.18
C GLU A 61 2.38 0.27 -18.22
N ILE A 62 1.33 -0.34 -18.76
CA ILE A 62 0.21 -0.85 -17.97
C ILE A 62 0.23 -2.37 -18.01
N SER A 63 0.26 -3.00 -16.85
CA SER A 63 0.17 -4.45 -16.68
C SER A 63 -1.05 -4.78 -15.81
N LYS A 64 -1.83 -5.78 -16.22
CA LYS A 64 -3.00 -6.27 -15.48
C LYS A 64 -2.77 -7.70 -15.03
N GLY A 65 -3.37 -8.08 -13.92
CA GLY A 65 -3.15 -9.43 -13.40
C GLY A 65 -4.04 -9.78 -12.24
N ASP A 66 -3.75 -10.94 -11.65
CA ASP A 66 -4.38 -11.45 -10.44
C ASP A 66 -3.36 -11.56 -9.32
N LEU A 67 -3.83 -11.24 -8.13
CA LEU A 67 -3.06 -11.28 -6.90
C LEU A 67 -3.74 -12.18 -5.88
N SER A 68 -2.95 -13.00 -5.23
CA SER A 68 -3.31 -13.72 -4.01
C SER A 68 -2.23 -13.56 -2.98
N TYR A 69 -2.62 -13.15 -1.78
CA TYR A 69 -1.70 -12.99 -0.66
C TYR A 69 -2.22 -13.76 0.55
N LYS A 70 -1.31 -14.43 1.26
CA LYS A 70 -1.61 -15.14 2.51
C LYS A 70 -0.53 -14.85 3.54
N LYS A 71 -0.93 -14.35 4.70
CA LYS A 71 0.00 -14.15 5.83
C LYS A 71 0.58 -15.48 6.31
N PRO A 72 1.85 -15.51 6.80
CA PRO A 72 2.79 -14.41 6.78
C PRO A 72 3.64 -14.40 5.52
N LYS A 73 3.75 -13.67 4.58
CA LYS A 73 4.74 -13.58 3.48
C LYS A 73 4.55 -14.60 2.34
N LYS A 74 3.32 -15.05 2.05
CA LYS A 74 3.04 -15.84 0.85
C LYS A 74 2.33 -14.98 -0.17
N LEU A 75 2.86 -14.93 -1.40
CA LEU A 75 2.31 -14.15 -2.50
C LEU A 75 2.27 -14.98 -3.78
N TYR A 76 1.20 -14.86 -4.53
CA TYR A 76 1.08 -15.26 -5.92
C TYR A 76 0.57 -14.07 -6.70
N LEU A 77 1.36 -13.61 -7.68
CA LEU A 77 1.03 -12.49 -8.56
C LEU A 77 1.28 -12.94 -9.99
N LYS A 78 0.24 -12.93 -10.81
CA LYS A 78 0.32 -13.28 -12.22
C LYS A 78 -0.08 -12.07 -13.06
N PHE A 79 0.83 -11.58 -13.87
CA PHE A 79 0.53 -10.59 -14.92
C PHE A 79 0.14 -11.29 -16.22
N TYR A 80 -0.86 -10.72 -16.88
CA TYR A 80 -1.30 -11.16 -18.19
C TYR A 80 -0.45 -10.56 -19.31
N PRO A 81 -0.54 -11.11 -20.56
CA PRO A 81 0.10 -10.47 -21.70
C PRO A 81 -0.30 -8.97 -21.83
N PRO A 82 0.63 -8.09 -22.25
CA PRO A 82 1.93 -8.41 -22.87
C PRO A 82 3.05 -8.78 -21.90
N ARG A 83 2.96 -8.41 -20.59
CA ARG A 83 4.01 -8.67 -19.61
C ARG A 83 4.23 -10.18 -19.38
N TYR A 84 3.17 -10.94 -19.16
CA TYR A 84 3.16 -12.39 -18.92
C TYR A 84 4.28 -12.88 -17.99
N GLU A 85 4.14 -12.57 -16.73
CA GLU A 85 5.09 -12.85 -15.66
C GLU A 85 4.35 -13.42 -14.46
N ILE A 86 4.96 -14.38 -13.77
CA ILE A 86 4.38 -14.96 -12.56
C ILE A 86 5.40 -14.81 -11.42
N ASN A 87 4.98 -14.15 -10.36
CA ASN A 87 5.78 -13.95 -9.16
C ASN A 87 5.20 -14.78 -8.01
N ILE A 88 6.02 -15.59 -7.36
CA ILE A 88 5.62 -16.40 -6.22
C ILE A 88 6.57 -16.15 -5.07
N VAL A 89 6.01 -15.86 -3.89
CA VAL A 89 6.72 -15.84 -2.62
C VAL A 89 6.19 -17.00 -1.79
N ASP A 90 7.04 -17.96 -1.48
CA ASP A 90 6.65 -19.17 -0.75
C ASP A 90 6.86 -19.06 0.78
N GLY A 91 7.41 -17.92 1.24
CA GLY A 91 7.81 -17.64 2.62
C GLY A 91 9.32 -17.77 2.85
N LYS A 92 10.05 -18.38 1.94
CA LYS A 92 11.51 -18.54 1.99
C LYS A 92 12.19 -17.95 0.76
N TYR A 93 11.62 -18.18 -0.42
CA TYR A 93 12.13 -17.72 -1.70
C TYR A 93 11.12 -16.83 -2.41
N VAL A 94 11.67 -15.99 -3.28
CA VAL A 94 10.95 -15.26 -4.31
C VAL A 94 11.31 -15.88 -5.65
N TRP A 95 10.30 -16.26 -6.41
CA TRP A 95 10.40 -16.83 -7.74
C TRP A 95 9.77 -15.87 -8.72
N ILE A 96 10.52 -15.41 -9.73
CA ILE A 96 10.04 -14.57 -10.82
C ILE A 96 10.14 -15.37 -12.10
N PHE A 97 9.01 -15.90 -12.57
CA PHE A 97 8.95 -16.77 -13.72
C PHE A 97 8.54 -15.99 -14.97
N HIS A 98 9.34 -16.12 -16.00
CA HIS A 98 9.15 -15.55 -17.35
C HIS A 98 8.82 -16.71 -18.32
N PRO A 99 7.52 -17.03 -18.53
CA PRO A 99 7.13 -18.21 -19.31
C PRO A 99 7.57 -18.15 -20.78
N LYS A 100 7.63 -16.95 -21.38
CA LYS A 100 8.06 -16.77 -22.79
C LYS A 100 9.53 -17.10 -22.97
N GLU A 101 10.35 -16.67 -22.04
CA GLU A 101 11.82 -16.84 -22.02
C GLU A 101 12.21 -18.22 -21.50
N LYS A 102 11.28 -18.97 -20.89
CA LYS A 102 11.54 -20.22 -20.16
C LYS A 102 12.63 -20.07 -19.10
N GLN A 103 12.58 -18.96 -18.37
CA GLN A 103 13.52 -18.63 -17.29
C GLN A 103 12.78 -18.34 -16.01
N VAL A 104 13.39 -18.67 -14.88
CA VAL A 104 12.93 -18.30 -13.55
C VAL A 104 14.09 -17.75 -12.73
N GLU A 105 13.91 -16.58 -12.18
CA GLU A 105 14.83 -16.01 -11.21
C GLU A 105 14.41 -16.44 -9.81
N LYS A 106 15.39 -16.86 -9.00
CA LYS A 106 15.17 -17.30 -7.62
C LYS A 106 16.01 -16.48 -6.66
N TYR A 107 15.37 -15.86 -5.69
CA TYR A 107 16.01 -15.06 -4.66
C TYR A 107 15.65 -15.58 -3.27
N GLU A 108 16.58 -15.51 -2.33
CA GLU A 108 16.24 -15.69 -0.92
C GLU A 108 15.51 -14.47 -0.37
N LEU A 109 14.39 -14.69 0.31
CA LEU A 109 13.57 -13.62 0.88
C LEU A 109 14.33 -12.79 1.94
N SER A 110 15.26 -13.40 2.67
CA SER A 110 16.13 -12.73 3.66
C SER A 110 17.12 -11.75 3.03
N ASN A 111 17.55 -12.00 1.78
CA ASN A 111 18.56 -11.22 1.07
C ASN A 111 17.97 -10.28 0.03
N SER A 112 16.64 -10.25 -0.09
CA SER A 112 15.95 -9.67 -1.24
C SER A 112 15.67 -8.16 -1.16
N LYS A 113 16.30 -7.41 -0.25
CA LYS A 113 16.09 -5.95 -0.15
C LYS A 113 16.27 -5.19 -1.48
N GLN A 114 17.04 -5.74 -2.42
CA GLN A 114 17.31 -5.13 -3.73
C GLN A 114 16.59 -5.79 -4.91
N SER A 115 16.13 -7.03 -4.79
CA SER A 115 15.64 -7.80 -5.94
C SER A 115 14.14 -7.96 -6.05
N THR A 116 13.38 -7.43 -5.09
CA THR A 116 11.91 -7.58 -5.04
C THR A 116 11.16 -6.34 -5.52
N GLN A 117 11.72 -5.60 -6.48
CA GLN A 117 11.17 -4.32 -6.98
C GLN A 117 9.67 -4.34 -7.33
N GLY A 118 9.10 -5.53 -7.61
CA GLY A 118 7.70 -5.68 -7.93
C GLY A 118 6.84 -6.26 -6.80
N ILE A 119 7.44 -6.68 -5.66
CA ILE A 119 6.75 -7.42 -4.60
C ILE A 119 6.79 -6.67 -3.27
N SER A 120 7.80 -5.83 -3.05
CA SER A 120 7.99 -5.06 -1.81
C SER A 120 6.84 -4.08 -1.52
N PHE A 121 6.09 -3.68 -2.53
CA PHE A 121 4.91 -2.82 -2.32
C PHE A 121 3.85 -3.46 -1.41
N PHE A 122 3.82 -4.81 -1.34
CA PHE A 122 2.92 -5.53 -0.44
C PHE A 122 3.30 -5.39 1.04
N GLU A 123 4.53 -5.03 1.34
CA GLU A 123 4.92 -4.71 2.71
C GLU A 123 4.21 -3.45 3.20
N PHE A 124 3.91 -2.51 2.28
CA PHE A 124 3.24 -1.26 2.61
C PHE A 124 1.73 -1.47 2.85
N GLY A 125 1.34 -1.56 4.12
CA GLY A 125 -0.05 -1.68 4.54
C GLY A 125 -0.63 -3.10 4.58
N TYR A 126 0.11 -4.12 4.10
CA TYR A 126 -0.35 -5.51 4.10
C TYR A 126 0.54 -6.48 4.89
N GLY A 127 1.81 -6.18 5.08
CA GLY A 127 2.77 -7.05 5.76
C GLY A 127 3.41 -6.46 7.00
N GLU A 128 3.56 -5.14 7.04
CA GLU A 128 4.24 -4.41 8.10
C GLU A 128 3.24 -3.84 9.11
N SER A 129 3.55 -3.91 10.41
CA SER A 129 2.76 -3.21 11.43
C SER A 129 2.95 -1.71 11.34
N VAL A 130 1.96 -0.93 11.81
CA VAL A 130 2.06 0.53 11.88
C VAL A 130 3.26 0.98 12.71
N ASN A 131 3.59 0.25 13.79
CA ASN A 131 4.76 0.57 14.60
C ASN A 131 6.07 0.39 13.82
N GLN A 132 6.20 -0.69 13.05
CA GLN A 132 7.38 -0.91 12.21
C GLN A 132 7.45 0.14 11.10
N ALA A 133 6.33 0.47 10.48
CA ALA A 133 6.24 1.53 9.49
C ALA A 133 6.69 2.88 10.07
N LYS A 134 6.28 3.25 11.29
CA LYS A 134 6.72 4.47 12.00
C LYS A 134 8.23 4.48 12.28
N ILE A 135 8.88 3.33 12.41
CA ILE A 135 10.35 3.25 12.56
C ILE A 135 11.03 3.62 11.25
N ASN A 136 10.55 3.08 10.12
CA ASN A 136 11.20 3.19 8.81
C ASN A 136 10.81 4.47 8.06
N TYR A 137 9.62 5.02 8.33
CA TYR A 137 9.04 6.14 7.58
C TYR A 137 8.60 7.28 8.51
N LYS A 138 8.63 8.50 7.98
CA LYS A 138 7.82 9.61 8.48
C LYS A 138 6.47 9.50 7.77
N ILE A 139 5.39 9.35 8.54
CA ILE A 139 4.03 9.17 8.03
C ILE A 139 3.23 10.44 8.29
N ASN A 140 2.56 10.97 7.27
CA ASN A 140 1.68 12.12 7.37
C ASN A 140 0.31 11.77 6.74
N LEU A 141 -0.75 12.40 7.22
CA LEU A 141 -2.02 12.45 6.51
C LEU A 141 -1.96 13.63 5.53
N LEU A 142 -1.84 13.32 4.24
CA LEU A 142 -1.66 14.31 3.19
C LEU A 142 -2.98 14.96 2.80
N ASP A 143 -4.05 14.15 2.66
CA ASP A 143 -5.33 14.61 2.14
C ASP A 143 -6.45 13.64 2.52
N VAL A 144 -7.69 14.11 2.44
CA VAL A 144 -8.90 13.28 2.50
C VAL A 144 -9.75 13.58 1.29
N LYS A 145 -10.00 12.58 0.45
CA LYS A 145 -10.75 12.72 -0.80
C LYS A 145 -12.01 11.87 -0.81
N GLU A 146 -13.04 12.40 -1.44
CA GLU A 146 -14.21 11.61 -1.79
C GLU A 146 -14.21 11.33 -3.31
N VAL A 147 -14.19 10.05 -3.67
CA VAL A 147 -14.21 9.58 -5.06
C VAL A 147 -15.32 8.54 -5.20
N ALA A 148 -16.27 8.76 -6.11
CA ALA A 148 -17.39 7.86 -6.35
C ALA A 148 -18.16 7.48 -5.05
N LYS A 149 -18.42 8.45 -4.17
CA LYS A 149 -19.09 8.30 -2.87
C LYS A 149 -18.32 7.44 -1.85
N LYS A 150 -17.03 7.22 -2.08
CA LYS A 150 -16.13 6.56 -1.14
C LYS A 150 -15.13 7.57 -0.62
N LYS A 151 -14.88 7.55 0.67
CA LYS A 151 -13.91 8.42 1.32
C LYS A 151 -12.56 7.71 1.40
N PHE A 152 -11.50 8.43 1.04
CA PHE A 152 -10.13 7.97 1.06
C PHE A 152 -9.27 8.88 1.92
N TYR A 153 -8.52 8.29 2.83
CA TYR A 153 -7.42 8.95 3.53
C TYR A 153 -6.12 8.67 2.78
N ILE A 154 -5.42 9.72 2.39
CA ILE A 154 -4.17 9.59 1.63
C ILE A 154 -3.03 9.79 2.61
N LEU A 155 -2.33 8.71 2.91
CA LEU A 155 -1.13 8.74 3.73
C LEU A 155 0.09 8.95 2.85
N ASP A 156 0.97 9.84 3.29
CA ASP A 156 2.27 10.10 2.71
C ASP A 156 3.34 9.50 3.63
N MET A 157 4.18 8.63 3.07
CA MET A 157 5.24 7.92 3.78
C MET A 157 6.59 8.29 3.15
N ILE A 158 7.40 9.02 3.90
CA ILE A 158 8.74 9.43 3.50
C ILE A 158 9.75 8.51 4.21
N PRO A 159 10.56 7.73 3.47
CA PRO A 159 11.59 6.89 4.06
C PRO A 159 12.59 7.71 4.88
N LYS A 160 13.01 7.18 6.02
CA LYS A 160 14.07 7.78 6.84
C LYS A 160 15.46 7.42 6.36
N ASP A 161 15.60 6.32 5.63
CA ASP A 161 16.86 5.92 4.99
C ASP A 161 17.04 6.74 3.68
N PRO A 162 18.09 7.56 3.57
CA PRO A 162 18.36 8.34 2.34
C PRO A 162 18.75 7.49 1.14
N LYS A 163 19.08 6.20 1.35
CA LYS A 163 19.37 5.23 0.30
C LYS A 163 18.17 4.38 -0.10
N ALA A 164 16.98 4.70 0.41
CA ALA A 164 15.77 3.99 0.05
C ALA A 164 15.51 4.09 -1.46
N GLN A 165 14.99 3.02 -2.03
CA GLN A 165 14.64 2.95 -3.46
C GLN A 165 13.58 3.99 -3.84
N TYR A 166 12.64 4.25 -2.95
CA TYR A 166 11.56 5.22 -3.15
C TYR A 166 11.83 6.45 -2.29
N SER A 167 11.61 7.63 -2.84
CA SER A 167 11.68 8.91 -2.13
C SER A 167 10.37 9.23 -1.40
N GLU A 168 9.25 8.71 -1.90
CA GLU A 168 7.91 8.95 -1.38
C GLU A 168 7.01 7.77 -1.72
N ILE A 169 6.08 7.43 -0.81
CA ILE A 169 5.06 6.41 -1.00
C ILE A 169 3.72 6.99 -0.57
N LYS A 170 2.71 6.93 -1.44
CA LYS A 170 1.34 7.33 -1.08
C LYS A 170 0.43 6.13 -0.99
N LEU A 171 -0.27 6.01 0.13
CA LEU A 171 -1.27 4.98 0.37
C LEU A 171 -2.66 5.61 0.36
N TRP A 172 -3.53 5.11 -0.49
CA TRP A 172 -4.95 5.49 -0.52
C TRP A 172 -5.75 4.47 0.28
N ILE A 173 -6.21 4.87 1.46
CA ILE A 173 -6.92 4.03 2.42
C ILE A 173 -8.41 4.34 2.32
N GLU A 174 -9.22 3.40 1.84
CA GLU A 174 -10.67 3.53 1.77
C GLU A 174 -11.29 3.40 3.16
N GLU A 175 -12.14 4.38 3.57
CA GLU A 175 -12.87 4.33 4.83
C GLU A 175 -13.74 3.06 4.91
N GLY A 176 -13.72 2.39 6.05
CA GLY A 176 -14.44 1.13 6.27
C GLY A 176 -13.69 -0.12 5.81
N PHE A 177 -12.82 -0.01 4.80
CA PHE A 177 -11.94 -1.11 4.38
C PHE A 177 -10.60 -1.09 5.14
N TRP A 178 -10.04 0.11 5.36
CA TRP A 178 -8.85 0.43 6.15
C TRP A 178 -7.57 -0.29 5.71
N LEU A 179 -7.53 -0.79 4.48
CA LEU A 179 -6.32 -1.28 3.82
C LEU A 179 -6.12 -0.49 2.51
N PRO A 180 -4.88 -0.31 2.06
CA PRO A 180 -4.63 0.45 0.84
C PRO A 180 -5.17 -0.30 -0.38
N ASN A 181 -5.99 0.34 -1.19
CA ASN A 181 -6.41 -0.19 -2.48
C ASN A 181 -5.70 0.47 -3.66
N ARG A 182 -4.97 1.58 -3.39
CA ARG A 182 -4.06 2.21 -4.34
C ARG A 182 -2.76 2.60 -3.63
N ILE A 183 -1.64 2.28 -4.24
CA ILE A 183 -0.29 2.57 -3.76
C ILE A 183 0.47 3.28 -4.86
N GLU A 184 1.06 4.42 -4.56
CA GLU A 184 1.90 5.17 -5.49
C GLU A 184 3.33 5.19 -4.94
N LEU A 185 4.29 4.71 -5.73
CA LEU A 185 5.70 4.59 -5.38
C LEU A 185 6.51 5.52 -6.26
N TYR A 186 7.09 6.55 -5.68
CA TYR A 186 7.95 7.52 -6.36
C TYR A 186 9.41 7.10 -6.20
N GLU A 187 10.04 6.62 -7.27
CA GLU A 187 11.44 6.21 -7.23
C GLU A 187 12.36 7.39 -6.90
N SER A 188 13.45 7.09 -6.21
CA SER A 188 14.49 8.10 -5.90
C SER A 188 15.07 8.65 -7.21
N GLY A 189 15.08 10.00 -7.35
CA GLY A 189 15.37 10.65 -8.63
C GLY A 189 14.13 11.25 -9.30
N GLY A 190 12.91 10.83 -8.92
CA GLY A 190 11.65 11.47 -9.32
C GLY A 190 11.18 11.19 -10.74
N GLU A 191 11.95 10.45 -11.55
CA GLU A 191 11.66 10.19 -12.97
C GLU A 191 10.63 9.07 -13.16
N VAL A 192 10.57 8.12 -12.23
CA VAL A 192 9.69 6.96 -12.34
C VAL A 192 8.67 6.96 -11.21
N VAL A 193 7.42 6.73 -11.59
CA VAL A 193 6.30 6.53 -10.66
C VAL A 193 5.63 5.21 -10.97
N ASN A 194 5.53 4.34 -9.98
CA ASN A 194 4.81 3.08 -10.06
C ASN A 194 3.49 3.20 -9.30
N VAL A 195 2.38 2.92 -9.96
CA VAL A 195 1.04 2.94 -9.35
C VAL A 195 0.46 1.54 -9.36
N ILE A 196 0.03 1.08 -8.19
CA ILE A 196 -0.65 -0.20 -8.00
C ILE A 196 -2.08 0.09 -7.58
N GLU A 197 -3.03 -0.47 -8.30
CA GLU A 197 -4.46 -0.39 -7.98
C GLU A 197 -5.02 -1.80 -7.82
N LEU A 198 -5.71 -2.03 -6.70
CA LEU A 198 -6.37 -3.28 -6.39
C LEU A 198 -7.88 -3.11 -6.52
N THR A 199 -8.49 -4.02 -7.26
CA THR A 199 -9.95 -4.07 -7.44
C THR A 199 -10.47 -5.47 -7.13
N ASN A 200 -11.80 -5.61 -6.96
CA ASN A 200 -12.44 -6.89 -6.65
C ASN A 200 -11.81 -7.60 -5.44
N ILE A 201 -11.44 -6.81 -4.42
CA ILE A 201 -10.73 -7.30 -3.25
C ILE A 201 -11.65 -8.23 -2.43
N THR A 202 -11.12 -9.39 -2.08
CA THR A 202 -11.79 -10.37 -1.21
C THR A 202 -10.85 -10.76 -0.09
N LEU A 203 -11.27 -10.56 1.16
CA LEU A 203 -10.49 -10.90 2.36
C LEU A 203 -10.97 -12.19 3.02
N ASN A 204 -10.05 -12.88 3.70
CA ASN A 204 -10.33 -13.99 4.63
C ASN A 204 -11.11 -15.16 4.02
N LYS A 205 -10.96 -15.38 2.71
CA LYS A 205 -11.48 -16.61 2.06
C LYS A 205 -10.43 -17.71 2.09
N GLY A 206 -10.88 -18.94 2.16
CA GLY A 206 -10.00 -20.11 2.14
C GLY A 206 -9.04 -20.09 0.98
N MET A 207 -7.75 -20.37 1.27
CA MET A 207 -6.69 -20.32 0.28
C MET A 207 -5.69 -21.46 0.53
N SER A 208 -5.53 -22.34 -0.47
CA SER A 208 -4.60 -23.46 -0.40
C SER A 208 -3.15 -23.00 -0.43
N ASP A 209 -2.30 -23.61 0.37
CA ASP A 209 -0.85 -23.36 0.36
C ASP A 209 -0.18 -23.82 -0.93
N LYS A 210 -0.80 -24.74 -1.68
CA LYS A 210 -0.30 -25.19 -2.99
C LYS A 210 -0.19 -24.05 -4.02
N LEU A 211 -0.99 -22.99 -3.85
CA LEU A 211 -0.92 -21.82 -4.73
C LEU A 211 0.44 -21.10 -4.67
N PHE A 212 1.14 -21.24 -3.55
CA PHE A 212 2.40 -20.55 -3.27
C PHE A 212 3.63 -21.45 -3.43
N ILE A 213 3.45 -22.62 -4.02
CA ILE A 213 4.55 -23.54 -4.34
C ILE A 213 4.89 -23.34 -5.82
N PHE A 214 6.15 -23.07 -6.11
CA PHE A 214 6.62 -23.01 -7.49
C PHE A 214 7.37 -24.32 -7.83
N ASP A 215 6.73 -25.12 -8.67
CA ASP A 215 7.38 -26.31 -9.26
C ASP A 215 8.01 -25.88 -10.59
N VAL A 216 9.34 -25.95 -10.68
CA VAL A 216 10.08 -25.54 -11.89
C VAL A 216 9.66 -26.42 -13.07
N PRO A 217 9.05 -25.85 -14.13
CA PRO A 217 8.61 -26.64 -15.27
C PRO A 217 9.80 -27.23 -16.02
N ARG A 218 9.58 -28.36 -16.69
CA ARG A 218 10.64 -29.02 -17.49
C ARG A 218 11.13 -28.08 -18.59
N GLY A 219 12.46 -27.92 -18.68
CA GLY A 219 13.10 -27.07 -19.69
C GLY A 219 13.10 -25.58 -19.35
N VAL A 220 12.80 -25.21 -18.11
CA VAL A 220 12.97 -23.87 -17.57
C VAL A 220 14.36 -23.76 -16.93
N GLU A 221 15.08 -22.71 -17.29
CA GLU A 221 16.38 -22.36 -16.67
C GLU A 221 16.15 -21.63 -15.35
N VAL A 222 16.86 -22.05 -14.31
CA VAL A 222 16.84 -21.37 -13.01
C VAL A 222 18.05 -20.45 -12.91
N ILE A 223 17.81 -19.16 -12.76
CA ILE A 223 18.82 -18.14 -12.58
C ILE A 223 18.84 -17.77 -11.09
N GLU A 224 19.97 -17.99 -10.43
CA GLU A 224 20.22 -17.45 -9.09
C GLU A 224 21.11 -16.21 -9.25
N PRO A 225 20.57 -14.99 -9.13
CA PRO A 225 21.38 -13.78 -9.23
C PRO A 225 22.48 -13.79 -8.17
N LEU A 226 23.65 -13.30 -8.54
CA LEU A 226 24.83 -13.23 -7.68
C LEU A 226 24.50 -12.54 -6.36
N LYS A 227 24.95 -13.15 -5.27
CA LYS A 227 24.79 -12.65 -3.89
C LYS A 227 25.53 -11.34 -3.67
#